data_25558b81219b29859aede1f3d155b7b6
#
_entry.id   25558b81219b29859aede1f3d155b7b6
#
_cell.length_a   1.000
_cell.length_b   1.000
_cell.length_c   1.000
_cell.angle_alpha   90.00
_cell.angle_beta   90.00
_cell.angle_gamma   90.00
#
_symmetry.space_group_name_H-M   'P 1'
#
loop_
_entity.id
_entity.type
_entity.pdbx_description
1 polymer ?
#
loop_
_entity_poly.entity_id
_entity_poly.type
_entity_poly.pdbx_seq_one_letter_code
_entity_poly.pdbx_strand_id
1 'polypeptide(L)'
;MGGLGSGIAYNKDDLLRLGLAGLTYSPIHEVLLEESIIGWKEFELELMRDKNDNVVIVCSIENFDPMGVHTGDSITVAPALTLTDVEYQRMRDLAIDIIREVGVETGGCNIQFAVNPKDGRLIVIEMNPRVSRSSALASKATGFPIAKIATKLAIGYTLDEDRKSTRLNSSH
;
A
#
# COMPACT_ATOMS: atom_id res chain seq x y z
N MET A 1 8.26 3.84 10.96
CA MET A 1 9.63 3.38 11.17
C MET A 1 10.19 4.11 12.37
N GLY A 2 10.73 3.41 13.33
CA GLY A 2 11.40 3.97 14.51
C GLY A 2 12.79 3.37 14.60
N GLY A 3 13.77 4.16 14.97
CA GLY A 3 15.14 3.72 15.18
C GLY A 3 15.90 4.74 16.03
N LEU A 4 17.12 4.40 16.43
CA LEU A 4 18.00 5.32 17.12
C LEU A 4 18.19 6.59 16.25
N GLY A 5 17.93 7.78 16.83
CA GLY A 5 18.03 9.05 16.12
C GLY A 5 16.76 9.49 15.38
N SER A 6 15.71 8.68 15.33
CA SER A 6 14.39 9.07 14.79
C SER A 6 13.55 9.77 15.85
N GLY A 7 12.64 10.66 15.42
CA GLY A 7 11.70 11.32 16.32
C GLY A 7 10.78 12.29 15.60
N ILE A 8 9.84 12.84 16.35
CA ILE A 8 8.89 13.85 15.88
C ILE A 8 9.21 15.16 16.56
N ALA A 9 9.40 16.19 15.76
CA ALA A 9 9.63 17.55 16.23
C ALA A 9 8.31 18.30 16.24
N TYR A 10 7.92 18.82 17.40
CA TYR A 10 6.71 19.64 17.56
C TYR A 10 7.01 21.15 17.53
N ASN A 11 8.29 21.51 17.65
CA ASN A 11 8.78 22.86 17.62
C ASN A 11 10.22 22.92 17.08
N LYS A 12 10.76 24.14 16.93
CA LYS A 12 12.11 24.36 16.40
C LYS A 12 13.22 23.76 17.27
N ASP A 13 13.05 23.82 18.58
CA ASP A 13 14.08 23.28 19.50
C ASP A 13 14.12 21.76 19.46
N ASP A 14 12.95 21.12 19.35
CA ASP A 14 12.87 19.68 19.11
C ASP A 14 13.53 19.29 17.78
N LEU A 15 13.27 20.06 16.71
CA LEU A 15 13.87 19.81 15.41
C LEU A 15 15.39 19.87 15.45
N LEU A 16 15.93 20.88 16.10
CA LEU A 16 17.38 21.02 16.26
C LEU A 16 17.99 19.88 17.08
N ARG A 17 17.39 19.57 18.21
CA ARG A 17 17.85 18.50 19.11
C ARG A 17 17.80 17.13 18.41
N LEU A 18 16.67 16.79 17.78
CA LEU A 18 16.49 15.50 17.09
C LEU A 18 17.35 15.43 15.83
N GLY A 19 17.45 16.52 15.09
CA GLY A 19 18.28 16.58 13.89
C GLY A 19 19.76 16.35 14.20
N LEU A 20 20.30 17.01 15.25
CA LEU A 20 21.67 16.78 15.70
C LEU A 20 21.90 15.33 16.18
N ALA A 21 20.97 14.77 16.94
CA ALA A 21 21.05 13.38 17.35
C ALA A 21 21.02 12.42 16.14
N GLY A 22 20.11 12.65 15.21
CA GLY A 22 20.02 11.85 13.97
C GLY A 22 21.30 11.90 13.13
N LEU A 23 21.88 13.09 12.94
CA LEU A 23 23.16 13.26 12.24
C LEU A 23 24.30 12.53 12.94
N THR A 24 24.29 12.50 14.29
CA THR A 24 25.30 11.80 15.08
C THR A 24 25.18 10.26 14.95
N TYR A 25 23.96 9.74 14.93
CA TYR A 25 23.70 8.31 14.81
C TYR A 25 23.80 7.80 13.36
N SER A 26 23.61 8.67 12.38
CA SER A 26 23.69 8.29 10.95
C SER A 26 25.14 8.00 10.55
N PRO A 27 25.43 6.83 9.98
CA PRO A 27 26.79 6.50 9.50
C PRO A 27 27.29 7.44 8.38
N ILE A 28 26.36 8.03 7.63
CA ILE A 28 26.64 8.95 6.51
C ILE A 28 26.39 10.40 6.89
N HIS A 29 26.06 10.69 8.15
CA HIS A 29 25.76 12.01 8.68
C HIS A 29 24.64 12.75 7.92
N GLU A 30 23.62 12.01 7.50
CA GLU A 30 22.43 12.54 6.84
C GLU A 30 21.17 12.14 7.59
N VAL A 31 20.15 12.97 7.54
CA VAL A 31 18.81 12.71 8.08
C VAL A 31 17.74 13.07 7.05
N LEU A 32 16.68 12.29 7.02
CA LEU A 32 15.48 12.59 6.26
C LEU A 32 14.53 13.43 7.13
N LEU A 33 14.05 14.55 6.59
CA LEU A 33 13.02 15.37 7.19
C LEU A 33 11.74 15.23 6.39
N GLU A 34 10.67 14.83 7.06
CA GLU A 34 9.38 14.59 6.44
C GLU A 34 8.27 15.37 7.16
N GLU A 35 7.24 15.75 6.43
CA GLU A 35 6.01 16.27 7.02
C GLU A 35 5.36 15.18 7.86
N SER A 36 4.94 15.51 9.09
CA SER A 36 4.22 14.56 9.93
C SER A 36 2.79 14.38 9.46
N ILE A 37 2.42 13.13 9.22
CA ILE A 37 1.07 12.72 8.83
C ILE A 37 0.37 11.91 9.93
N ILE A 38 0.82 12.06 11.17
CA ILE A 38 0.19 11.41 12.33
C ILE A 38 -1.28 11.82 12.41
N GLY A 39 -2.13 10.81 12.64
CA GLY A 39 -3.56 11.01 12.72
C GLY A 39 -4.30 11.02 11.38
N TRP A 40 -3.59 10.87 10.25
CA TRP A 40 -4.24 10.66 8.96
C TRP A 40 -4.78 9.23 8.86
N LYS A 41 -5.79 9.05 8.03
CA LYS A 41 -6.32 7.70 7.73
C LYS A 41 -5.34 6.93 6.88
N GLU A 42 -5.24 5.62 7.14
CA GLU A 42 -4.38 4.71 6.38
C GLU A 42 -5.22 3.74 5.55
N PHE A 43 -4.89 3.65 4.27
CA PHE A 43 -5.50 2.74 3.32
C PHE A 43 -4.44 1.99 2.52
N GLU A 44 -4.81 0.81 2.05
CA GLU A 44 -3.98 0.01 1.17
C GLU A 44 -4.78 -0.45 -0.04
N LEU A 45 -4.12 -0.59 -1.18
CA LEU A 45 -4.66 -1.28 -2.33
C LEU A 45 -3.81 -2.50 -2.65
N GLU A 46 -4.48 -3.64 -2.78
CA GLU A 46 -3.90 -4.85 -3.34
C GLU A 46 -4.22 -4.90 -4.82
N LEU A 47 -3.19 -4.94 -5.65
CA LEU A 47 -3.36 -4.94 -7.10
C LEU A 47 -2.35 -5.86 -7.78
N MET A 48 -2.66 -6.22 -9.03
CA MET A 48 -1.84 -7.10 -9.85
C MET A 48 -1.73 -6.53 -11.26
N ARG A 49 -0.57 -6.75 -11.89
CA ARG A 49 -0.33 -6.43 -13.29
C ARG A 49 0.34 -7.59 -13.99
N ASP A 50 -0.04 -7.83 -15.22
CA ASP A 50 0.59 -8.83 -16.07
C ASP A 50 1.49 -8.19 -17.15
N LYS A 51 2.21 -9.04 -17.88
CA LYS A 51 3.12 -8.63 -18.97
C LYS A 51 2.44 -7.91 -20.15
N ASN A 52 1.12 -8.01 -20.28
CA ASN A 52 0.33 -7.36 -21.32
C ASN A 52 -0.28 -6.03 -20.83
N ASP A 53 0.17 -5.51 -19.69
CA ASP A 53 -0.34 -4.29 -19.04
C ASP A 53 -1.81 -4.40 -18.58
N ASN A 54 -2.34 -5.59 -18.42
CA ASN A 54 -3.62 -5.74 -17.74
C ASN A 54 -3.42 -5.51 -16.24
N VAL A 55 -4.20 -4.60 -15.67
CA VAL A 55 -4.14 -4.27 -14.24
C VAL A 55 -5.48 -4.58 -13.58
N VAL A 56 -5.45 -5.20 -12.42
CA VAL A 56 -6.63 -5.41 -11.58
C VAL A 56 -6.38 -4.90 -10.17
N ILE A 57 -7.28 -4.06 -9.67
CA ILE A 57 -7.35 -3.73 -8.25
C ILE A 57 -8.20 -4.82 -7.60
N VAL A 58 -7.55 -5.63 -6.76
CA VAL A 58 -8.19 -6.79 -6.13
C VAL A 58 -9.04 -6.36 -4.96
N CYS A 59 -8.52 -5.50 -4.10
CA CYS A 59 -9.20 -5.07 -2.89
C CYS A 59 -8.63 -3.76 -2.38
N SER A 60 -9.52 -2.95 -1.79
CA SER A 60 -9.15 -1.85 -0.90
C SER A 60 -9.15 -2.35 0.55
N ILE A 61 -8.22 -1.84 1.34
CA ILE A 61 -8.04 -2.20 2.74
C ILE A 61 -7.95 -0.93 3.56
N GLU A 62 -8.53 -0.94 4.74
CA GLU A 62 -8.47 0.16 5.69
C GLU A 62 -7.84 -0.31 6.99
N ASN A 63 -6.87 0.45 7.48
CA ASN A 63 -6.34 0.32 8.82
C ASN A 63 -7.09 1.29 9.73
N PHE A 64 -7.81 0.79 10.73
CA PHE A 64 -8.65 1.61 11.60
C PHE A 64 -7.86 2.56 12.49
N ASP A 65 -6.67 2.13 12.90
CA ASP A 65 -5.78 2.97 13.67
C ASP A 65 -5.13 4.00 12.73
N PRO A 66 -5.08 5.27 13.15
CA PRO A 66 -4.52 6.33 12.30
C PRO A 66 -3.02 6.16 12.11
N MET A 67 -2.48 6.86 11.10
CA MET A 67 -1.04 6.95 10.87
C MET A 67 -0.30 7.32 12.15
N GLY A 68 0.76 6.57 12.45
CA GLY A 68 1.52 6.61 13.71
C GLY A 68 1.44 5.31 14.51
N VAL A 69 0.41 4.51 14.31
CA VAL A 69 0.34 3.12 14.76
C VAL A 69 0.92 2.22 13.66
N HIS A 70 1.73 1.25 14.03
CA HIS A 70 2.31 0.33 13.03
C HIS A 70 1.21 -0.53 12.40
N THR A 71 1.20 -0.64 11.07
CA THR A 71 0.19 -1.41 10.30
C THR A 71 -0.01 -2.83 10.82
N GLY A 72 1.05 -3.47 11.32
CA GLY A 72 0.98 -4.82 11.92
C GLY A 72 0.24 -4.91 13.23
N ASP A 73 0.02 -3.78 13.90
CA ASP A 73 -0.65 -3.67 15.21
C ASP A 73 -2.05 -3.06 15.08
N SER A 74 -2.46 -2.67 13.87
CA SER A 74 -3.73 -2.04 13.57
C SER A 74 -4.82 -3.08 13.28
N ILE A 75 -6.07 -2.72 13.60
CA ILE A 75 -7.25 -3.45 13.14
C ILE A 75 -7.43 -3.16 11.64
N THR A 76 -7.39 -4.21 10.84
CA THR A 76 -7.43 -4.12 9.39
C THR A 76 -8.75 -4.67 8.85
N VAL A 77 -9.40 -3.92 7.96
CA VAL A 77 -10.70 -4.27 7.34
C VAL A 77 -10.59 -4.28 5.83
N ALA A 78 -11.19 -5.29 5.20
CA ALA A 78 -11.26 -5.43 3.75
C ALA A 78 -12.69 -5.83 3.32
N PRO A 79 -13.33 -5.12 2.39
CA PRO A 79 -12.88 -3.87 1.75
C PRO A 79 -12.88 -2.67 2.71
N ALA A 80 -12.24 -1.57 2.31
CA ALA A 80 -12.26 -0.31 3.06
C ALA A 80 -13.70 0.21 3.23
N LEU A 81 -14.01 0.74 4.43
CA LEU A 81 -15.38 1.14 4.79
C LEU A 81 -15.63 2.65 4.72
N THR A 82 -14.59 3.47 4.90
CA THR A 82 -14.73 4.93 5.05
C THR A 82 -14.20 5.72 3.85
N LEU A 83 -13.82 5.06 2.75
CA LEU A 83 -13.47 5.71 1.49
C LEU A 83 -14.75 6.15 0.76
N THR A 84 -14.76 7.39 0.30
CA THR A 84 -15.73 7.83 -0.71
C THR A 84 -15.36 7.27 -2.09
N ASP A 85 -16.33 7.18 -2.99
CA ASP A 85 -16.09 6.73 -4.37
C ASP A 85 -15.04 7.59 -5.08
N VAL A 86 -15.03 8.90 -4.85
CA VAL A 86 -14.07 9.83 -5.44
C VAL A 86 -12.65 9.56 -4.93
N GLU A 87 -12.48 9.38 -3.64
CA GLU A 87 -11.18 9.05 -3.04
C GLU A 87 -10.69 7.69 -3.55
N TYR A 88 -11.57 6.70 -3.60
CA TYR A 88 -11.24 5.36 -4.10
C TYR A 88 -10.81 5.38 -5.57
N GLN A 89 -11.54 6.09 -6.45
CA GLN A 89 -11.15 6.19 -7.86
C GLN A 89 -9.79 6.90 -8.02
N ARG A 90 -9.56 7.96 -7.27
CA ARG A 90 -8.26 8.66 -7.28
C ARG A 90 -7.11 7.76 -6.82
N MET A 91 -7.32 6.97 -5.77
CA MET A 91 -6.32 5.99 -5.32
C MET A 91 -6.05 4.92 -6.38
N ARG A 92 -7.10 4.43 -7.05
CA ARG A 92 -6.96 3.43 -8.13
C ARG A 92 -6.12 3.96 -9.27
N ASP A 93 -6.42 5.16 -9.75
CA ASP A 93 -5.68 5.78 -10.86
C ASP A 93 -4.21 5.92 -10.49
N LEU A 94 -3.91 6.48 -9.32
CA LEU A 94 -2.54 6.59 -8.81
C LEU A 94 -1.85 5.22 -8.65
N ALA A 95 -2.55 4.22 -8.15
CA ALA A 95 -1.98 2.89 -7.97
C ALA A 95 -1.61 2.24 -9.31
N ILE A 96 -2.43 2.45 -10.34
CA ILE A 96 -2.16 1.97 -11.70
C ILE A 96 -0.93 2.69 -12.30
N ASP A 97 -0.83 3.99 -12.11
CA ASP A 97 0.34 4.75 -12.57
C ASP A 97 1.61 4.31 -11.84
N ILE A 98 1.53 4.13 -10.53
CA ILE A 98 2.67 3.70 -9.70
C ILE A 98 3.17 2.31 -10.11
N ILE A 99 2.29 1.33 -10.29
CA ILE A 99 2.70 -0.05 -10.64
C ILE A 99 3.37 -0.08 -12.03
N ARG A 100 2.93 0.79 -12.94
CA ARG A 100 3.52 0.95 -14.27
C ARG A 100 4.89 1.62 -14.19
N GLU A 101 5.00 2.72 -13.45
CA GLU A 101 6.25 3.46 -13.29
C GLU A 101 7.34 2.64 -12.59
N VAL A 102 6.98 1.89 -11.57
CA VAL A 102 7.90 0.97 -10.86
C VAL A 102 8.28 -0.23 -11.75
N GLY A 103 7.46 -0.56 -12.76
CA GLY A 103 7.75 -1.62 -13.72
C GLY A 103 7.44 -3.03 -13.20
N VAL A 104 6.48 -3.19 -12.30
CA VAL A 104 5.99 -4.52 -11.92
C VAL A 104 5.15 -5.08 -13.06
N GLU A 105 5.63 -6.13 -13.70
CA GLU A 105 5.00 -6.72 -14.89
C GLU A 105 4.40 -8.11 -14.68
N THR A 106 4.78 -8.79 -13.60
CA THR A 106 4.44 -10.21 -13.41
C THR A 106 4.09 -10.52 -11.96
N GLY A 107 3.13 -9.82 -11.40
CA GLY A 107 2.77 -10.14 -10.03
C GLY A 107 1.84 -9.16 -9.36
N GLY A 108 1.75 -9.34 -8.04
CA GLY A 108 0.98 -8.50 -7.15
C GLY A 108 1.84 -7.50 -6.41
N CYS A 109 1.22 -6.40 -6.02
CA CYS A 109 1.81 -5.45 -5.11
C CYS A 109 0.76 -4.89 -4.14
N ASN A 110 1.27 -4.34 -3.06
CA ASN A 110 0.53 -3.59 -2.07
C ASN A 110 1.02 -2.14 -2.10
N ILE A 111 0.10 -1.19 -2.20
CA ILE A 111 0.41 0.23 -2.14
C ILE A 111 -0.33 0.83 -0.95
N GLN A 112 0.43 1.53 -0.09
CA GLN A 112 -0.10 2.19 1.10
C GLN A 112 -0.28 3.69 0.85
N PHE A 113 -1.41 4.19 1.29
CA PHE A 113 -1.82 5.59 1.16
C PHE A 113 -2.21 6.17 2.51
N ALA A 114 -1.91 7.45 2.70
CA ALA A 114 -2.47 8.24 3.79
C ALA A 114 -3.42 9.29 3.24
N VAL A 115 -4.56 9.47 3.90
CA VAL A 115 -5.56 10.49 3.56
C VAL A 115 -5.77 11.42 4.74
N ASN A 116 -5.59 12.71 4.50
CA ASN A 116 -5.88 13.73 5.50
C ASN A 116 -7.39 13.81 5.73
N PRO A 117 -7.89 13.53 6.94
CA PRO A 117 -9.33 13.54 7.21
C PRO A 117 -9.96 14.94 7.15
N LYS A 118 -9.16 16.01 7.09
CA LYS A 118 -9.65 17.40 7.09
C LYS A 118 -9.92 17.94 5.69
N ASP A 119 -9.07 17.60 4.72
CA ASP A 119 -9.10 18.19 3.39
C ASP A 119 -9.03 17.16 2.25
N GLY A 120 -8.90 15.86 2.57
CA GLY A 120 -8.81 14.79 1.59
C GLY A 120 -7.47 14.75 0.84
N ARG A 121 -6.44 15.46 1.31
CA ARG A 121 -5.09 15.35 0.72
C ARG A 121 -4.61 13.92 0.83
N LEU A 122 -4.15 13.37 -0.30
CA LEU A 122 -3.70 12.00 -0.42
C LEU A 122 -2.19 11.98 -0.62
N ILE A 123 -1.52 11.09 0.12
CA ILE A 123 -0.08 10.84 0.02
C ILE A 123 0.15 9.34 -0.17
N VAL A 124 1.07 8.99 -1.05
CA VAL A 124 1.58 7.63 -1.19
C VAL A 124 2.67 7.43 -0.14
N ILE A 125 2.53 6.39 0.67
CA ILE A 125 3.50 6.05 1.73
C ILE A 125 4.59 5.15 1.18
N GLU A 126 4.19 4.00 0.64
CA GLU A 126 5.12 3.05 0.04
C GLU A 126 4.41 2.11 -0.93
N MET A 127 5.18 1.48 -1.78
CA MET A 127 4.76 0.39 -2.63
C MET A 127 5.63 -0.82 -2.34
N ASN A 128 4.98 -1.95 -2.08
CA ASN A 128 5.62 -3.23 -1.82
C ASN A 128 5.40 -4.15 -3.04
N PRO A 129 6.40 -4.37 -3.92
CA PRO A 129 6.24 -5.16 -5.14
C PRO A 129 6.28 -6.68 -4.84
N ARG A 130 5.43 -7.12 -3.97
CA ARG A 130 5.32 -8.50 -3.50
C ARG A 130 3.92 -8.78 -2.95
N VAL A 131 3.56 -10.05 -2.85
CA VAL A 131 2.42 -10.50 -2.04
C VAL A 131 2.71 -10.18 -0.56
N SER A 132 1.74 -9.65 0.14
CA SER A 132 1.84 -9.16 1.52
C SER A 132 0.94 -9.96 2.48
N ARG A 133 1.00 -9.63 3.77
CA ARG A 133 0.07 -10.19 4.76
C ARG A 133 -1.38 -9.78 4.47
N SER A 134 -1.59 -8.54 4.05
CA SER A 134 -2.89 -8.02 3.64
C SER A 134 -3.45 -8.70 2.38
N SER A 135 -2.59 -9.27 1.51
CA SER A 135 -3.05 -10.08 0.38
C SER A 135 -3.83 -11.33 0.81
N ALA A 136 -3.51 -11.93 1.95
CA ALA A 136 -4.26 -13.05 2.49
C ALA A 136 -5.66 -12.63 2.95
N LEU A 137 -5.77 -11.48 3.62
CA LEU A 137 -7.04 -10.88 4.01
C LEU A 137 -7.88 -10.52 2.78
N ALA A 138 -7.28 -9.83 1.81
CA ALA A 138 -7.91 -9.47 0.55
C ALA A 138 -8.41 -10.70 -0.22
N SER A 139 -7.61 -11.76 -0.29
CA SER A 139 -8.01 -13.02 -0.93
C SER A 139 -9.23 -13.65 -0.26
N LYS A 140 -9.26 -13.62 1.08
CA LYS A 140 -10.39 -14.15 1.85
C LYS A 140 -11.65 -13.30 1.68
N ALA A 141 -11.51 -11.97 1.68
CA ALA A 141 -12.62 -11.02 1.55
C ALA A 141 -13.26 -11.06 0.16
N THR A 142 -12.45 -11.22 -0.89
CA THR A 142 -12.91 -11.13 -2.29
C THR A 142 -13.12 -12.47 -2.97
N GLY A 143 -12.59 -13.56 -2.42
CA GLY A 143 -12.51 -14.85 -3.09
C GLY A 143 -11.46 -14.91 -4.22
N PHE A 144 -10.70 -13.83 -4.45
CA PHE A 144 -9.67 -13.77 -5.48
C PHE A 144 -8.35 -14.34 -4.94
N PRO A 145 -7.83 -15.45 -5.49
CA PRO A 145 -6.67 -16.14 -4.92
C PRO A 145 -5.35 -15.47 -5.32
N ILE A 146 -5.01 -14.34 -4.70
CA ILE A 146 -3.87 -13.48 -5.05
C ILE A 146 -2.57 -14.26 -5.21
N ALA A 147 -2.18 -15.08 -4.22
CA ALA A 147 -0.91 -15.80 -4.26
C ALA A 147 -0.84 -16.81 -5.44
N LYS A 148 -1.93 -17.51 -5.71
CA LYS A 148 -2.01 -18.43 -6.84
C LYS A 148 -1.88 -17.72 -8.19
N ILE A 149 -2.56 -16.58 -8.32
CA ILE A 149 -2.52 -15.80 -9.56
C ILE A 149 -1.15 -15.14 -9.72
N ALA A 150 -0.57 -14.56 -8.65
CA ALA A 150 0.78 -14.03 -8.69
C ALA A 150 1.81 -15.06 -9.17
N THR A 151 1.71 -16.32 -8.69
CA THR A 151 2.56 -17.42 -9.15
C THR A 151 2.38 -17.69 -10.63
N LYS A 152 1.14 -17.70 -11.13
CA LYS A 152 0.86 -17.91 -12.56
C LYS A 152 1.43 -16.77 -13.42
N LEU A 153 1.26 -15.52 -12.99
CA LEU A 153 1.82 -14.37 -13.69
C LEU A 153 3.35 -14.44 -13.76
N ALA A 154 3.99 -14.87 -12.68
CA ALA A 154 5.45 -15.01 -12.61
C ALA A 154 6.01 -16.04 -13.60
N ILE A 155 5.21 -17.06 -13.99
CA ILE A 155 5.61 -18.06 -15.00
C ILE A 155 5.05 -17.75 -16.40
N GLY A 156 4.52 -16.53 -16.61
CA GLY A 156 4.17 -16.02 -17.93
C GLY A 156 2.71 -16.09 -18.33
N TYR A 157 1.79 -16.54 -17.47
CA TYR A 157 0.36 -16.40 -17.71
C TYR A 157 -0.08 -14.95 -17.69
N THR A 158 -1.25 -14.66 -18.24
CA THR A 158 -1.88 -13.34 -18.20
C THR A 158 -3.18 -13.38 -17.38
N LEU A 159 -3.65 -12.21 -16.95
CA LEU A 159 -4.89 -12.08 -16.19
C LEU A 159 -6.12 -12.51 -16.99
N ASP A 160 -6.09 -12.38 -18.32
CA ASP A 160 -7.18 -12.80 -19.21
C ASP A 160 -7.28 -14.32 -19.31
N GLU A 161 -6.16 -15.04 -19.29
CA GLU A 161 -6.12 -16.50 -19.33
C GLU A 161 -6.72 -17.09 -18.05
N ASP A 162 -6.47 -16.47 -16.90
CA ASP A 162 -7.02 -16.92 -15.63
C ASP A 162 -8.55 -16.69 -15.53
N ARG A 163 -9.06 -15.59 -16.07
CA ARG A 163 -10.53 -15.36 -16.19
C ARG A 163 -11.26 -16.46 -16.92
N LYS A 164 -10.68 -17.02 -17.96
CA LYS A 164 -11.27 -18.14 -18.71
C LYS A 164 -11.32 -19.42 -17.87
N SER A 165 -10.28 -19.69 -17.08
CA SER A 165 -10.23 -20.87 -16.21
C SER A 165 -11.24 -20.81 -15.06
N THR A 166 -11.51 -19.63 -14.52
CA THR A 166 -12.46 -19.40 -13.41
C THR A 166 -13.92 -19.53 -13.87
N ARG A 167 -14.23 -19.12 -15.10
CA ARG A 167 -15.59 -19.30 -15.68
C ARG A 167 -15.96 -20.74 -15.98
N LEU A 168 -15.00 -21.59 -16.29
CA LEU A 168 -15.21 -23.01 -16.54
C LEU A 168 -15.54 -23.81 -15.27
N ASN A 169 -15.14 -23.31 -14.09
CA ASN A 169 -15.40 -23.98 -12.82
C ASN A 169 -16.68 -23.51 -12.10
N SER A 170 -17.38 -22.50 -12.61
CA SER A 170 -18.64 -21.99 -12.03
C SER A 170 -19.92 -22.59 -12.67
N SER A 171 -19.79 -23.61 -13.49
CA SER A 171 -20.90 -24.30 -14.16
C SER A 171 -21.15 -25.74 -13.67
N HIS A 172 -20.94 -25.96 -12.34
CA HIS A 172 -21.36 -27.20 -11.67
C HIS A 172 -22.15 -26.91 -10.42
#